data_c26bb8ffbf93c3755fa3667957e60cfd
#
_entry.id   c26bb8ffbf93c3755fa3667957e60cfd
#
_cell.length_a   1.000
_cell.length_b   1.000
_cell.length_c   1.000
_cell.angle_alpha   90.00
_cell.angle_beta   90.00
_cell.angle_gamma   90.00
#
_symmetry.space_group_name_H-M   'P 1'
#
loop_
_entity.id
_entity.type
_entity.pdbx_description
1 polymer ?
#
loop_
_entity_poly.entity_id
_entity_poly.type
_entity_poly.pdbx_seq_one_letter_code
_entity_poly.pdbx_strand_id
1 'polypeptide(L)'
;MKGNHWFIAGIIVFLVLMFAIECRLPKKFVWNPTFSHYDKQPFGCAVFDSLLSSSLPKGYSLSRKTFYELEQEDTTLRRGILVVTDNLHLTDVDVEAMLKMAGRGDRIMLVGSSFSRILKDTLGFECSYSYFSPSALKKYATALLSKDSLCWVGDSAVYPQQTFCFYPQLCQSYFFADSISSKVLAEKTVTGEAAHPVAMSVSWGKGEVILASTPLLFTNYGRS
;
A
#
# COMPACT_ATOMS: atom_id res chain seq x y z
N MET A 1 -61.43 5.99 -22.29
CA MET A 1 -60.25 5.56 -21.55
C MET A 1 -59.12 4.99 -22.45
N LYS A 2 -58.89 5.53 -23.63
CA LYS A 2 -57.82 5.06 -24.54
C LYS A 2 -56.49 5.88 -24.48
N GLY A 3 -56.43 6.93 -23.64
CA GLY A 3 -55.21 7.79 -23.55
C GLY A 3 -54.12 7.30 -22.58
N ASN A 4 -54.46 6.35 -21.67
CA ASN A 4 -53.54 5.96 -20.59
C ASN A 4 -52.42 5.00 -21.03
N HIS A 5 -52.65 4.20 -22.07
CA HIS A 5 -51.69 3.22 -22.53
C HIS A 5 -50.47 3.88 -23.24
N TRP A 6 -50.70 4.93 -23.99
CA TRP A 6 -49.61 5.69 -24.65
C TRP A 6 -48.73 6.43 -23.66
N PHE A 7 -49.32 6.95 -22.59
CA PHE A 7 -48.61 7.60 -21.51
C PHE A 7 -47.72 6.59 -20.75
N ILE A 8 -48.29 5.43 -20.41
CA ILE A 8 -47.53 4.33 -19.76
C ILE A 8 -46.41 3.82 -20.66
N ALA A 9 -46.66 3.64 -21.97
CA ALA A 9 -45.64 3.24 -22.93
C ALA A 9 -44.51 4.27 -23.01
N GLY A 10 -44.84 5.57 -23.00
CA GLY A 10 -43.83 6.67 -22.97
C GLY A 10 -42.95 6.62 -21.72
N ILE A 11 -43.53 6.36 -20.54
CA ILE A 11 -42.77 6.19 -19.30
C ILE A 11 -41.84 4.98 -19.37
N ILE A 12 -42.32 3.87 -19.87
CA ILE A 12 -41.48 2.63 -19.99
C ILE A 12 -40.29 2.88 -20.94
N VAL A 13 -40.53 3.49 -22.09
CA VAL A 13 -39.45 3.84 -23.05
C VAL A 13 -38.45 4.78 -22.41
N PHE A 14 -38.90 5.80 -21.67
CA PHE A 14 -38.04 6.73 -20.97
C PHE A 14 -37.18 6.03 -19.90
N LEU A 15 -37.76 5.13 -19.10
CA LEU A 15 -37.03 4.34 -18.09
C LEU A 15 -35.98 3.42 -18.74
N VAL A 16 -36.36 2.75 -19.84
CA VAL A 16 -35.42 1.89 -20.58
C VAL A 16 -34.26 2.71 -21.17
N LEU A 17 -34.52 3.91 -21.69
CA LEU A 17 -33.52 4.82 -22.19
C LEU A 17 -32.58 5.32 -21.07
N MET A 18 -33.14 5.72 -19.93
CA MET A 18 -32.33 6.10 -18.76
C MET A 18 -31.44 4.96 -18.30
N PHE A 19 -31.97 3.75 -18.18
CA PHE A 19 -31.21 2.57 -17.81
C PHE A 19 -30.10 2.24 -18.82
N ALA A 20 -30.40 2.34 -20.11
CA ALA A 20 -29.40 2.12 -21.17
C ALA A 20 -28.29 3.17 -21.15
N ILE A 21 -28.60 4.43 -20.83
CA ILE A 21 -27.60 5.50 -20.66
C ILE A 21 -26.74 5.22 -19.42
N GLU A 22 -27.36 4.84 -18.29
CA GLU A 22 -26.66 4.56 -17.04
C GLU A 22 -25.70 3.36 -17.18
N CYS A 23 -26.10 2.33 -17.93
CA CYS A 23 -25.23 1.19 -18.24
C CYS A 23 -24.04 1.54 -19.16
N ARG A 24 -24.13 2.61 -19.94
CA ARG A 24 -23.05 3.09 -20.82
C ARG A 24 -22.17 4.17 -20.20
N LEU A 25 -22.57 4.76 -19.09
CA LEU A 25 -21.73 5.72 -18.40
C LEU A 25 -20.46 5.02 -17.87
N PRO A 26 -19.29 5.61 -18.09
CA PRO A 26 -18.06 5.07 -17.52
C PRO A 26 -18.23 5.02 -16.00
N LYS A 27 -17.84 3.89 -15.40
CA LYS A 27 -17.89 3.71 -13.95
C LYS A 27 -17.18 4.87 -13.29
N LYS A 28 -17.84 5.52 -12.33
CA LYS A 28 -17.24 6.62 -11.57
C LYS A 28 -15.95 6.16 -10.94
N PHE A 29 -14.95 6.97 -11.08
CA PHE A 29 -13.64 6.76 -10.49
C PHE A 29 -13.77 6.80 -8.96
N VAL A 30 -13.37 5.73 -8.30
CA VAL A 30 -13.42 5.65 -6.85
C VAL A 30 -12.03 5.96 -6.31
N TRP A 31 -11.93 7.06 -5.57
CA TRP A 31 -10.68 7.54 -4.97
C TRP A 31 -10.35 6.88 -3.62
N ASN A 32 -11.18 5.94 -3.16
CA ASN A 32 -10.90 5.21 -1.92
C ASN A 32 -9.88 4.09 -2.18
N PRO A 33 -8.76 4.06 -1.47
CA PRO A 33 -7.78 2.99 -1.57
C PRO A 33 -8.39 1.66 -1.13
N THR A 34 -8.43 0.70 -2.03
CA THR A 34 -8.92 -0.65 -1.72
C THR A 34 -7.79 -1.61 -1.42
N PHE A 35 -6.60 -1.37 -1.96
CA PHE A 35 -5.44 -2.28 -1.94
C PHE A 35 -5.79 -3.73 -2.33
N SER A 36 -6.93 -3.91 -3.00
CA SER A 36 -7.40 -5.23 -3.38
C SER A 36 -6.64 -5.76 -4.60
N HIS A 37 -6.18 -6.98 -4.52
CA HIS A 37 -5.37 -7.64 -5.56
C HIS A 37 -6.10 -7.81 -6.91
N TYR A 38 -7.42 -7.85 -6.93
CA TYR A 38 -8.23 -7.95 -8.16
C TYR A 38 -8.77 -6.61 -8.65
N ASP A 39 -8.62 -5.53 -7.87
CA ASP A 39 -9.18 -4.24 -8.21
C ASP A 39 -8.29 -3.52 -9.25
N LYS A 40 -8.90 -3.20 -10.40
CA LYS A 40 -8.25 -2.49 -11.50
C LYS A 40 -8.36 -0.97 -11.39
N GLN A 41 -9.06 -0.46 -10.36
CA GLN A 41 -9.09 0.98 -10.07
C GLN A 41 -7.67 1.45 -9.69
N PRO A 42 -7.35 2.74 -9.78
CA PRO A 42 -6.00 3.22 -9.51
C PRO A 42 -5.43 2.82 -8.15
N PHE A 43 -6.25 2.82 -7.10
CA PHE A 43 -5.82 2.43 -5.76
C PHE A 43 -6.09 0.96 -5.41
N GLY A 44 -6.35 0.12 -6.43
CA GLY A 44 -6.28 -1.33 -6.35
C GLY A 44 -4.87 -1.84 -6.65
N CYS A 45 -4.60 -3.12 -6.44
CA CYS A 45 -3.29 -3.74 -6.60
C CYS A 45 -3.25 -4.80 -7.73
N ALA A 46 -4.17 -4.77 -8.71
CA ALA A 46 -4.24 -5.81 -9.75
C ALA A 46 -2.96 -5.90 -10.60
N VAL A 47 -2.28 -4.77 -10.86
CA VAL A 47 -1.02 -4.76 -11.60
C VAL A 47 0.11 -5.36 -10.76
N PHE A 48 0.17 -5.01 -9.48
CA PHE A 48 1.16 -5.56 -8.55
C PHE A 48 0.96 -7.07 -8.37
N ASP A 49 -0.27 -7.53 -8.24
CA ASP A 49 -0.65 -8.95 -8.20
C ASP A 49 -0.16 -9.72 -9.43
N SER A 50 -0.39 -9.17 -10.62
CA SER A 50 0.08 -9.75 -11.88
C SER A 50 1.61 -9.87 -11.92
N LEU A 51 2.33 -8.87 -11.39
CA LEU A 51 3.79 -8.90 -11.33
C LEU A 51 4.31 -9.95 -10.34
N LEU A 52 3.73 -10.02 -9.14
CA LEU A 52 4.09 -11.04 -8.17
C LEU A 52 3.88 -12.43 -8.75
N SER A 53 2.74 -12.66 -9.39
CA SER A 53 2.41 -13.93 -10.03
C SER A 53 3.41 -14.33 -11.10
N SER A 54 3.93 -13.35 -11.87
CA SER A 54 4.91 -13.62 -12.93
C SER A 54 6.35 -13.72 -12.44
N SER A 55 6.67 -13.07 -11.30
CA SER A 55 8.05 -12.95 -10.80
C SER A 55 8.42 -14.02 -9.78
N LEU A 56 7.44 -14.62 -9.10
CA LEU A 56 7.68 -15.62 -8.06
C LEU A 56 7.56 -17.03 -8.61
N PRO A 57 8.69 -17.78 -8.76
CA PRO A 57 8.68 -19.12 -9.35
C PRO A 57 7.82 -20.14 -8.60
N LYS A 58 7.67 -19.95 -7.27
CA LYS A 58 6.86 -20.82 -6.41
C LYS A 58 5.43 -20.32 -6.23
N GLY A 59 5.08 -19.20 -6.88
CA GLY A 59 3.83 -18.50 -6.65
C GLY A 59 3.73 -17.88 -5.25
N TYR A 60 2.55 -17.40 -4.90
CA TYR A 60 2.21 -16.90 -3.57
C TYR A 60 0.75 -17.25 -3.28
N SER A 61 0.37 -17.18 -2.02
CA SER A 61 -1.00 -17.41 -1.58
C SER A 61 -1.54 -16.18 -0.86
N LEU A 62 -2.81 -15.86 -1.10
CA LEU A 62 -3.50 -14.81 -0.37
C LEU A 62 -4.06 -15.37 0.92
N SER A 63 -3.75 -14.73 2.03
CA SER A 63 -4.28 -15.09 3.34
C SER A 63 -5.18 -13.96 3.87
N ARG A 64 -6.25 -14.34 4.57
CA ARG A 64 -7.11 -13.44 5.35
C ARG A 64 -6.96 -13.66 6.85
N LYS A 65 -5.93 -14.42 7.25
CA LYS A 65 -5.66 -14.76 8.63
C LYS A 65 -4.90 -13.64 9.31
N THR A 66 -5.12 -13.49 10.60
CA THR A 66 -4.33 -12.60 11.47
C THR A 66 -2.94 -13.18 11.67
N PHE A 67 -2.00 -12.40 12.20
CA PHE A 67 -0.66 -12.91 12.54
C PHE A 67 -0.73 -13.98 13.62
N TYR A 68 -1.67 -13.85 14.56
CA TYR A 68 -1.91 -14.85 15.58
C TYR A 68 -2.32 -16.19 14.97
N GLU A 69 -3.27 -16.20 14.05
CA GLU A 69 -3.70 -17.43 13.36
C GLU A 69 -2.60 -18.02 12.47
N LEU A 70 -1.79 -17.17 11.82
CA LEU A 70 -0.67 -17.61 11.00
C LEU A 70 0.47 -18.22 11.85
N GLU A 71 0.66 -17.73 13.06
CA GLU A 71 1.66 -18.22 14.00
C GLU A 71 1.32 -19.62 14.53
N GLN A 72 0.03 -19.90 14.70
CA GLN A 72 -0.47 -21.21 15.15
C GLN A 72 -0.35 -22.31 14.08
N GLU A 73 -0.12 -21.92 12.82
CA GLU A 73 0.15 -22.90 11.78
C GLU A 73 1.52 -23.52 11.99
N ASP A 74 1.57 -24.86 11.94
CA ASP A 74 2.85 -25.60 12.01
C ASP A 74 3.63 -25.37 10.71
N THR A 75 4.68 -24.57 10.78
CA THR A 75 5.51 -24.25 9.64
C THR A 75 6.98 -24.47 9.94
N THR A 76 7.51 -25.51 9.33
CA THR A 76 8.95 -25.79 9.30
C THR A 76 9.69 -24.94 8.27
N LEU A 77 8.97 -24.33 7.33
CA LEU A 77 9.51 -23.53 6.23
C LEU A 77 9.50 -22.03 6.58
N ARG A 78 10.58 -21.35 6.22
CA ARG A 78 10.64 -19.89 6.29
C ARG A 78 9.71 -19.26 5.25
N ARG A 79 8.92 -18.29 5.68
CA ARG A 79 7.94 -17.61 4.84
C ARG A 79 8.33 -16.16 4.62
N GLY A 80 7.97 -15.63 3.44
CA GLY A 80 7.87 -14.20 3.20
C GLY A 80 6.40 -13.77 3.32
N ILE A 81 6.10 -12.83 4.19
CA ILE A 81 4.75 -12.31 4.39
C ILE A 81 4.73 -10.85 4.01
N LEU A 82 3.80 -10.46 3.14
CA LEU A 82 3.60 -9.09 2.71
C LEU A 82 2.20 -8.63 3.09
N VAL A 83 2.12 -7.51 3.81
CA VAL A 83 0.87 -6.83 4.15
C VAL A 83 0.91 -5.43 3.56
N VAL A 84 -0.06 -5.07 2.73
CA VAL A 84 -0.19 -3.73 2.13
C VAL A 84 -1.55 -3.15 2.49
N THR A 85 -1.53 -2.01 3.18
CA THR A 85 -2.74 -1.29 3.58
C THR A 85 -2.41 0.19 3.78
N ASP A 86 -3.41 1.06 3.85
CA ASP A 86 -3.16 2.46 4.22
C ASP A 86 -2.91 2.60 5.72
N ASN A 87 -3.70 1.91 6.53
CA ASN A 87 -3.66 2.03 7.98
C ASN A 87 -3.46 0.65 8.62
N LEU A 88 -2.27 0.43 9.16
CA LEU A 88 -1.90 -0.86 9.75
C LEU A 88 -2.17 -0.85 11.26
N HIS A 89 -3.33 -1.37 11.63
CA HIS A 89 -3.70 -1.59 13.03
C HIS A 89 -3.49 -3.05 13.42
N LEU A 90 -2.40 -3.32 14.10
CA LEU A 90 -2.13 -4.61 14.72
C LEU A 90 -2.46 -4.54 16.21
N THR A 91 -3.04 -5.61 16.74
CA THR A 91 -3.25 -5.79 18.17
C THR A 91 -1.94 -6.24 18.84
N ASP A 92 -1.88 -6.17 20.18
CA ASP A 92 -0.73 -6.64 20.96
C ASP A 92 -0.42 -8.11 20.64
N VAL A 93 -1.47 -8.93 20.55
CA VAL A 93 -1.37 -10.36 20.26
C VAL A 93 -0.81 -10.60 18.85
N ASP A 94 -1.25 -9.82 17.87
CA ASP A 94 -0.73 -9.92 16.50
C ASP A 94 0.73 -9.47 16.40
N VAL A 95 1.12 -8.40 17.11
CA VAL A 95 2.51 -7.94 17.14
C VAL A 95 3.41 -9.00 17.78
N GLU A 96 2.99 -9.59 18.90
CA GLU A 96 3.74 -10.66 19.56
C GLU A 96 3.89 -11.89 18.65
N ALA A 97 2.81 -12.34 18.01
CA ALA A 97 2.82 -13.45 17.07
C ALA A 97 3.74 -13.19 15.87
N MET A 98 3.63 -12.00 15.29
CA MET A 98 4.50 -11.54 14.19
C MET A 98 5.98 -11.59 14.59
N LEU A 99 6.33 -11.10 15.77
CA LEU A 99 7.71 -11.11 16.26
C LEU A 99 8.22 -12.51 16.56
N LYS A 100 7.36 -13.41 17.05
CA LYS A 100 7.69 -14.84 17.20
C LYS A 100 8.00 -15.48 15.84
N MET A 101 7.21 -15.17 14.81
CA MET A 101 7.44 -15.65 13.45
C MET A 101 8.76 -15.11 12.89
N ALA A 102 9.01 -13.80 13.00
CA ALA A 102 10.28 -13.20 12.60
C ALA A 102 11.46 -13.83 13.37
N GLY A 103 11.30 -14.04 14.68
CA GLY A 103 12.31 -14.70 15.51
C GLY A 103 12.69 -16.11 15.06
N ARG A 104 11.76 -16.85 14.46
CA ARG A 104 11.98 -18.18 13.85
C ARG A 104 12.69 -18.11 12.50
N GLY A 105 12.66 -16.95 11.81
CA GLY A 105 13.34 -16.71 10.55
C GLY A 105 12.43 -16.31 9.39
N ASP A 106 11.18 -16.01 9.66
CA ASP A 106 10.29 -15.45 8.65
C ASP A 106 10.69 -14.00 8.31
N ARG A 107 10.43 -13.58 7.08
CA ARG A 107 10.59 -12.21 6.62
C ARG A 107 9.23 -11.57 6.45
N ILE A 108 8.99 -10.49 7.17
CA ILE A 108 7.68 -9.86 7.22
C ILE A 108 7.81 -8.42 6.72
N MET A 109 7.12 -8.11 5.64
CA MET A 109 7.07 -6.77 5.08
C MET A 109 5.70 -6.14 5.35
N LEU A 110 5.71 -5.05 6.08
CA LEU A 110 4.54 -4.27 6.45
C LEU A 110 4.58 -2.93 5.70
N VAL A 111 3.57 -2.68 4.89
CA VAL A 111 3.47 -1.47 4.09
C VAL A 111 2.22 -0.72 4.50
N GLY A 112 2.40 0.53 4.94
CA GLY A 112 1.28 1.37 5.38
C GLY A 112 1.65 2.82 5.54
N SER A 113 0.69 3.74 5.43
CA SER A 113 0.91 5.16 5.70
C SER A 113 0.93 5.46 7.20
N SER A 114 0.23 4.66 7.99
CA SER A 114 0.23 4.76 9.45
C SER A 114 0.30 3.40 10.14
N PHE A 115 0.89 3.37 11.31
CA PHE A 115 1.18 2.16 12.07
C PHE A 115 0.64 2.28 13.50
N SER A 116 0.22 1.15 14.09
CA SER A 116 -0.25 1.12 15.48
C SER A 116 0.87 1.54 16.44
N ARG A 117 0.50 2.19 17.54
CA ARG A 117 1.45 2.65 18.55
C ARG A 117 2.31 1.51 19.10
N ILE A 118 1.67 0.38 19.38
CA ILE A 118 2.37 -0.81 19.91
C ILE A 118 3.48 -1.28 18.98
N LEU A 119 3.21 -1.32 17.67
CA LEU A 119 4.21 -1.69 16.69
C LEU A 119 5.39 -0.70 16.67
N LYS A 120 5.10 0.61 16.76
CA LYS A 120 6.11 1.66 16.82
C LYS A 120 6.97 1.56 18.07
N ASP A 121 6.35 1.43 19.22
CA ASP A 121 7.04 1.33 20.51
C ASP A 121 7.90 0.05 20.57
N THR A 122 7.42 -1.07 20.01
CA THR A 122 8.13 -2.36 20.06
C THR A 122 9.32 -2.43 19.11
N LEU A 123 9.20 -1.87 17.91
CA LEU A 123 10.28 -1.88 16.89
C LEU A 123 11.17 -0.64 16.97
N GLY A 124 10.87 0.33 17.84
CA GLY A 124 11.69 1.52 18.08
C GLY A 124 11.73 2.49 16.89
N PHE A 125 10.59 2.80 16.30
CA PHE A 125 10.50 3.79 15.22
C PHE A 125 9.34 4.75 15.41
N GLU A 126 9.47 5.92 14.80
CA GLU A 126 8.38 6.88 14.63
C GLU A 126 8.05 7.07 13.16
N CYS A 127 6.79 7.34 12.87
CA CYS A 127 6.32 7.60 11.52
C CYS A 127 5.63 8.96 11.51
N SER A 128 6.13 9.88 10.69
CA SER A 128 5.44 11.13 10.40
C SER A 128 4.35 10.85 9.38
N TYR A 129 3.17 11.40 9.64
CA TYR A 129 2.05 11.32 8.71
C TYR A 129 1.62 12.73 8.34
N SER A 130 1.71 13.05 7.06
CA SER A 130 1.23 14.32 6.53
C SER A 130 -0.17 14.15 5.98
N TYR A 131 -1.15 14.70 6.69
CA TYR A 131 -2.51 14.76 6.19
C TYR A 131 -2.61 15.70 4.99
N PHE A 132 -3.46 15.32 4.05
CA PHE A 132 -3.85 16.17 2.95
C PHE A 132 -4.49 17.46 3.47
N SER A 133 -3.88 18.60 3.21
CA SER A 133 -4.41 19.91 3.57
C SER A 133 -4.74 20.73 2.31
N PRO A 134 -5.68 21.68 2.36
CA PRO A 134 -5.96 22.57 1.24
C PRO A 134 -4.74 23.39 0.76
N SER A 135 -3.81 23.69 1.65
CA SER A 135 -2.52 24.32 1.31
C SER A 135 -1.60 23.36 0.57
N ALA A 136 -1.62 22.08 0.90
CA ALA A 136 -0.93 21.05 0.15
C ALA A 136 -1.50 20.93 -1.28
N LEU A 137 -2.83 21.04 -1.45
CA LEU A 137 -3.49 21.03 -2.77
C LEU A 137 -2.92 22.11 -3.70
N LYS A 138 -2.68 23.32 -3.20
CA LYS A 138 -2.07 24.40 -3.97
C LYS A 138 -0.61 24.09 -4.33
N LYS A 139 0.14 23.52 -3.41
CA LYS A 139 1.51 23.04 -3.63
C LYS A 139 1.52 21.89 -4.64
N TYR A 140 0.56 20.97 -4.56
CA TYR A 140 0.41 19.86 -5.51
C TYR A 140 -0.07 20.32 -6.90
N ALA A 141 -0.96 21.28 -6.99
CA ALA A 141 -1.40 21.83 -8.29
C ALA A 141 -0.25 22.50 -9.05
N THR A 142 0.71 23.09 -8.34
CA THR A 142 1.96 23.61 -8.91
C THR A 142 3.04 22.53 -9.11
N ALA A 143 3.01 21.46 -8.31
CA ALA A 143 3.94 20.34 -8.36
C ALA A 143 3.50 19.19 -9.28
N LEU A 144 2.35 19.31 -9.97
CA LEU A 144 1.88 18.32 -10.96
C LEU A 144 2.89 18.02 -12.07
N LEU A 145 3.95 18.84 -12.18
CA LEU A 145 5.05 18.65 -13.12
C LEU A 145 6.31 18.07 -12.47
N SER A 146 6.39 17.98 -11.14
CA SER A 146 7.53 17.39 -10.42
C SER A 146 7.21 15.96 -9.98
N LYS A 147 8.02 15.01 -10.42
CA LYS A 147 7.95 13.64 -9.93
C LYS A 147 8.71 13.53 -8.62
N ASP A 148 8.17 12.75 -7.70
CA ASP A 148 8.90 12.31 -6.52
C ASP A 148 9.95 11.27 -6.94
N SER A 149 11.09 11.28 -6.29
CA SER A 149 12.14 10.27 -6.52
C SER A 149 12.32 9.40 -5.29
N LEU A 150 12.47 8.11 -5.52
CA LEU A 150 12.78 7.11 -4.51
C LEU A 150 14.10 6.45 -4.87
N CYS A 151 15.05 6.48 -3.94
CA CYS A 151 16.36 5.88 -4.11
C CYS A 151 16.51 4.68 -3.17
N TRP A 152 16.95 3.55 -3.72
CA TRP A 152 17.40 2.43 -2.93
C TRP A 152 18.77 2.74 -2.34
N VAL A 153 18.87 2.72 -1.01
CA VAL A 153 20.13 2.97 -0.26
C VAL A 153 20.55 1.75 0.57
N GLY A 154 19.82 0.66 0.45
CA GLY A 154 20.15 -0.60 1.09
C GLY A 154 21.43 -1.24 0.53
N ASP A 155 21.61 -2.54 0.82
CA ASP A 155 22.78 -3.27 0.35
C ASP A 155 22.82 -3.37 -1.18
N SER A 156 23.86 -2.82 -1.78
CA SER A 156 24.08 -2.84 -3.23
C SER A 156 24.39 -4.24 -3.78
N ALA A 157 24.80 -5.17 -2.93
CA ALA A 157 24.98 -6.57 -3.31
C ALA A 157 23.63 -7.29 -3.48
N VAL A 158 22.59 -6.83 -2.80
CA VAL A 158 21.23 -7.38 -2.92
C VAL A 158 20.48 -6.74 -4.08
N TYR A 159 20.58 -5.42 -4.19
CA TYR A 159 19.95 -4.66 -5.27
C TYR A 159 20.79 -3.43 -5.62
N PRO A 160 21.04 -3.19 -6.91
CA PRO A 160 21.87 -2.05 -7.32
C PRO A 160 21.19 -0.74 -6.92
N GLN A 161 21.99 0.24 -6.54
CA GLN A 161 21.49 1.56 -6.22
C GLN A 161 20.83 2.17 -7.46
N GLN A 162 19.54 2.38 -7.40
CA GLN A 162 18.71 2.95 -8.47
C GLN A 162 17.78 4.00 -7.92
N THR A 163 17.50 5.00 -8.73
CA THR A 163 16.53 6.04 -8.44
C THR A 163 15.33 5.86 -9.35
N PHE A 164 14.17 5.73 -8.74
CA PHE A 164 12.88 5.62 -9.44
C PHE A 164 12.12 6.93 -9.30
N CYS A 165 11.54 7.39 -10.41
CA CYS A 165 10.68 8.57 -10.42
C CYS A 165 9.23 8.13 -10.58
N PHE A 166 8.34 8.69 -9.77
CA PHE A 166 6.93 8.35 -9.76
C PHE A 166 6.07 9.58 -9.45
N TYR A 167 4.79 9.46 -9.68
CA TYR A 167 3.85 10.54 -9.37
C TYR A 167 3.80 10.85 -7.88
N PRO A 168 3.65 12.15 -7.50
CA PRO A 168 3.58 12.54 -6.10
C PRO A 168 2.46 11.81 -5.37
N GLN A 169 2.74 11.30 -4.19
CA GLN A 169 1.72 10.68 -3.37
C GLN A 169 0.87 11.74 -2.67
N LEU A 170 -0.45 11.51 -2.65
CA LEU A 170 -1.39 12.39 -1.97
C LEU A 170 -1.17 12.44 -0.46
N CYS A 171 -0.74 11.33 0.12
CA CYS A 171 -0.35 11.21 1.52
C CYS A 171 1.13 10.88 1.58
N GLN A 172 1.87 11.65 2.36
CA GLN A 172 3.30 11.43 2.56
C GLN A 172 3.54 10.98 3.98
N SER A 173 4.25 9.89 4.11
CA SER A 173 4.64 9.34 5.38
C SER A 173 6.09 8.91 5.27
N TYR A 174 6.89 9.17 6.31
CA TYR A 174 8.30 8.81 6.37
C TYR A 174 8.68 8.45 7.80
N PHE A 175 9.76 7.70 7.91
CA PHE A 175 10.21 7.17 9.18
C PHE A 175 11.26 8.06 9.83
N PHE A 176 11.18 8.14 11.15
CA PHE A 176 12.28 8.51 12.02
C PHE A 176 12.63 7.26 12.82
N ALA A 177 13.82 6.74 12.64
CA ALA A 177 14.27 5.53 13.31
C ALA A 177 15.50 5.82 14.15
N ASP A 178 15.58 5.18 15.32
CA ASP A 178 16.83 5.13 16.04
C ASP A 178 17.84 4.33 15.23
N SER A 179 18.96 4.96 14.90
CA SER A 179 20.00 4.43 14.01
C SER A 179 20.64 3.12 14.50
N ILE A 180 20.36 2.71 15.73
CA ILE A 180 21.02 1.57 16.40
C ILE A 180 20.38 0.24 16.02
N SER A 181 19.08 0.20 15.75
CA SER A 181 18.33 -1.05 15.53
C SER A 181 17.75 -1.23 14.13
N SER A 182 17.74 -0.18 13.31
CA SER A 182 17.13 -0.20 11.99
C SER A 182 18.11 0.16 10.87
N LYS A 183 17.98 -0.54 9.74
CA LYS A 183 18.72 -0.27 8.52
C LYS A 183 17.79 0.40 7.51
N VAL A 184 18.14 1.60 7.06
CA VAL A 184 17.39 2.27 5.98
C VAL A 184 17.60 1.52 4.66
N LEU A 185 16.52 1.23 3.94
CA LEU A 185 16.52 0.53 2.67
C LEU A 185 16.23 1.45 1.50
N ALA A 186 15.32 2.41 1.68
CA ALA A 186 14.98 3.36 0.64
C ALA A 186 14.65 4.72 1.23
N GLU A 187 15.00 5.75 0.48
CA GLU A 187 14.75 7.15 0.80
C GLU A 187 13.96 7.83 -0.30
N LYS A 188 13.10 8.74 0.09
CA LYS A 188 12.36 9.61 -0.81
C LYS A 188 12.96 11.00 -0.78
N THR A 189 13.22 11.57 -1.95
CA THR A 189 13.65 12.95 -2.10
C THR A 189 12.55 13.74 -2.80
N VAL A 190 12.14 14.84 -2.17
CA VAL A 190 11.27 15.84 -2.76
C VAL A 190 12.14 17.03 -3.16
N THR A 191 11.92 17.60 -4.34
CA THR A 191 12.73 18.71 -4.85
C THR A 191 12.81 19.85 -3.83
N GLY A 192 14.03 20.14 -3.34
CA GLY A 192 14.29 21.20 -2.36
C GLY A 192 14.13 20.81 -0.88
N GLU A 193 13.91 19.55 -0.57
CA GLU A 193 13.83 19.01 0.79
C GLU A 193 14.95 17.98 1.03
N ALA A 194 15.21 17.68 2.30
CA ALA A 194 16.12 16.59 2.66
C ALA A 194 15.53 15.22 2.28
N ALA A 195 16.38 14.24 2.05
CA ALA A 195 15.95 12.87 1.84
C ALA A 195 15.34 12.31 3.14
N HIS A 196 14.21 11.62 3.01
CA HIS A 196 13.49 11.03 4.13
C HIS A 196 13.39 9.50 3.97
N PRO A 197 13.71 8.72 5.00
CA PRO A 197 13.54 7.28 4.98
C PRO A 197 12.07 6.88 4.77
N VAL A 198 11.82 6.05 3.75
CA VAL A 198 10.48 5.52 3.44
C VAL A 198 10.41 4.00 3.47
N ALA A 199 11.56 3.34 3.54
CA ALA A 199 11.64 1.92 3.82
C ALA A 199 12.84 1.62 4.72
N MET A 200 12.62 0.73 5.67
CA MET A 200 13.66 0.29 6.61
C MET A 200 13.46 -1.17 7.00
N SER A 201 14.51 -1.83 7.46
CA SER A 201 14.44 -3.16 8.04
C SER A 201 14.94 -3.17 9.49
N VAL A 202 14.28 -3.97 10.31
CA VAL A 202 14.65 -4.26 11.69
C VAL A 202 14.93 -5.75 11.79
N SER A 203 16.16 -6.13 12.15
CA SER A 203 16.51 -7.54 12.37
C SER A 203 15.86 -8.04 13.65
N TRP A 204 15.21 -9.20 13.60
CA TRP A 204 14.54 -9.79 14.74
C TRP A 204 14.81 -11.29 14.82
N GLY A 205 15.64 -11.71 15.75
CA GLY A 205 16.07 -13.10 15.88
C GLY A 205 16.78 -13.60 14.61
N LYS A 206 16.19 -14.60 13.95
CA LYS A 206 16.73 -15.18 12.69
C LYS A 206 16.11 -14.60 11.42
N GLY A 207 15.13 -13.74 11.53
CA GLY A 207 14.43 -13.09 10.43
C GLY A 207 14.51 -11.58 10.51
N GLU A 208 13.60 -10.92 9.83
CA GLU A 208 13.55 -9.47 9.76
C GLU A 208 12.13 -8.96 9.58
N VAL A 209 11.87 -7.76 10.07
CA VAL A 209 10.66 -7.00 9.80
C VAL A 209 11.04 -5.81 8.92
N ILE A 210 10.47 -5.74 7.73
CA ILE A 210 10.65 -4.66 6.78
C ILE A 210 9.44 -3.75 6.85
N LEU A 211 9.67 -2.47 7.02
CA LEU A 211 8.62 -1.45 7.08
C LEU A 211 8.74 -0.54 5.86
N ALA A 212 7.62 -0.22 5.24
CA ALA A 212 7.56 0.76 4.16
C ALA A 212 6.37 1.71 4.34
N SER A 213 6.61 3.02 4.18
CA SER A 213 5.61 4.06 4.41
C SER A 213 4.92 4.54 3.14
N THR A 214 5.10 3.85 2.02
CA THR A 214 4.64 4.26 0.69
C THR A 214 3.68 3.24 0.05
N PRO A 215 2.49 2.99 0.65
CA PRO A 215 1.58 1.93 0.19
C PRO A 215 1.07 2.17 -1.23
N LEU A 216 0.94 3.43 -1.67
CA LEU A 216 0.44 3.75 -3.01
C LEU A 216 1.37 3.29 -4.14
N LEU A 217 2.65 3.03 -3.87
CA LEU A 217 3.57 2.44 -4.86
C LEU A 217 3.20 1.00 -5.24
N PHE A 218 2.46 0.30 -4.38
CA PHE A 218 1.97 -1.05 -4.61
C PHE A 218 0.65 -1.08 -5.38
N THR A 219 0.05 0.09 -5.61
CA THR A 219 -1.22 0.22 -6.33
C THR A 219 -0.99 0.43 -7.83
N ASN A 220 -2.09 0.32 -8.59
CA ASN A 220 -2.07 0.61 -10.04
C ASN A 220 -1.66 2.06 -10.33
N TYR A 221 -1.90 3.00 -9.39
CA TYR A 221 -1.51 4.41 -9.49
C TYR A 221 0.02 4.59 -9.47
N GLY A 222 0.75 3.82 -8.68
CA GLY A 222 2.21 3.92 -8.58
C GLY A 222 2.96 3.56 -9.87
N ARG A 223 2.27 3.03 -10.86
CA ARG A 223 2.84 2.55 -12.13
C ARG A 223 2.43 3.33 -13.37
N SER A 224 1.61 4.34 -13.26
CA SER A 224 1.16 5.16 -14.40
C SER A 224 2.19 6.17 -14.86
#